data_718537ae9d03905f06e670731cd9cddc
#
_entry.id   718537ae9d03905f06e670731cd9cddc
#
_cell.length_a   1.000
_cell.length_b   1.000
_cell.length_c   1.000
_cell.angle_alpha   90.00
_cell.angle_beta   90.00
_cell.angle_gamma   90.00
#
_symmetry.space_group_name_H-M   'P 1'
#
loop_
_entity.id
_entity.type
_entity.pdbx_description
1 polymer ?
#
loop_
_entity_poly.entity_id
_entity_poly.type
_entity_poly.pdbx_seq_one_letter_code
_entity_poly.pdbx_strand_id
1 'polypeptide(L)'
;ERSIALRQAWAYGAPLATGVGALLLVTPLPLAVGLAVQCVGLAILVAIYAAVWRRAASTALAIQWLGAFLALCAGLLWLAQVPTGALFPFLAGFLVLTIAGERLELAHVASPPPGAARALLVISVAVALTSAAALLWPTPGTELFGASLLATVLWLLRYDVATRTIRSIGLPRYTAVNLLLGMAWLAVAGITWLTLGPQPDGPGYDVVVHAIGLGFAMSMVLAHAPIILPAVLI
;
A
#
# COMPACT_ATOMS: atom_id res chain seq x y z
N GLU A 1 -4.32 17.66 10.15
CA GLU A 1 -3.22 18.18 9.29
C GLU A 1 -3.40 17.79 7.83
N ARG A 2 -3.78 16.55 7.51
CA ARG A 2 -4.20 16.14 6.15
C ARG A 2 -5.36 16.98 5.62
N SER A 3 -6.29 17.40 6.48
CA SER A 3 -7.40 18.28 6.12
C SER A 3 -6.95 19.65 5.59
N ILE A 4 -5.76 20.12 5.92
CA ILE A 4 -5.21 21.39 5.42
C ILE A 4 -4.71 21.24 3.99
N ALA A 5 -4.10 20.10 3.63
CA ALA A 5 -3.75 19.82 2.23
C ALA A 5 -5.02 19.62 1.37
N LEU A 6 -6.06 18.98 1.93
CA LEU A 6 -7.36 18.78 1.28
C LEU A 6 -8.15 20.07 1.09
N ARG A 7 -7.88 21.15 1.83
CA ARG A 7 -8.49 22.47 1.61
C ARG A 7 -7.93 23.22 0.40
N GLN A 8 -6.84 22.74 -0.18
CA GLN A 8 -6.31 23.32 -1.42
C GLN A 8 -6.94 22.62 -2.63
N ALA A 9 -7.59 23.39 -3.49
CA ALA A 9 -8.36 22.87 -4.63
C ALA A 9 -7.54 21.92 -5.55
N TRP A 10 -6.23 22.15 -5.72
CA TRP A 10 -5.38 21.30 -6.53
C TRP A 10 -5.24 19.86 -6.01
N ALA A 11 -5.40 19.66 -4.69
CA ALA A 11 -5.30 18.33 -4.08
C ALA A 11 -6.43 17.39 -4.53
N TYR A 12 -7.61 17.95 -4.89
CA TYR A 12 -8.69 17.15 -5.46
C TYR A 12 -8.36 16.61 -6.86
N GLY A 13 -7.33 17.16 -7.51
CA GLY A 13 -6.83 16.65 -8.78
C GLY A 13 -6.34 15.20 -8.72
N ALA A 14 -5.81 14.74 -7.57
CA ALA A 14 -5.35 13.35 -7.42
C ALA A 14 -6.50 12.33 -7.57
N PRO A 15 -7.54 12.34 -6.70
CA PRO A 15 -8.65 11.39 -6.83
C PRO A 15 -9.46 11.60 -8.12
N LEU A 16 -9.58 12.83 -8.61
CA LEU A 16 -10.28 13.11 -9.88
C LEU A 16 -9.54 12.47 -11.05
N ALA A 17 -8.25 12.73 -11.21
CA ALA A 17 -7.48 12.20 -12.31
C ALA A 17 -7.32 10.68 -12.23
N THR A 18 -7.09 10.10 -11.03
CA THR A 18 -7.03 8.65 -10.87
C THR A 18 -8.39 7.99 -11.16
N GLY A 19 -9.49 8.58 -10.72
CA GLY A 19 -10.85 8.08 -11.00
C GLY A 19 -11.21 8.16 -12.49
N VAL A 20 -10.97 9.30 -13.14
CA VAL A 20 -11.16 9.46 -14.58
C VAL A 20 -10.25 8.51 -15.36
N GLY A 21 -8.97 8.42 -14.98
CA GLY A 21 -8.03 7.48 -15.59
C GLY A 21 -8.54 6.04 -15.53
N ALA A 22 -9.00 5.59 -14.35
CA ALA A 22 -9.58 4.26 -14.17
C ALA A 22 -10.82 4.01 -15.04
N LEU A 23 -11.73 5.00 -15.16
CA LEU A 23 -12.87 4.91 -16.05
C LEU A 23 -12.46 4.81 -17.52
N LEU A 24 -11.45 5.57 -17.95
CA LEU A 24 -10.94 5.52 -19.32
C LEU A 24 -10.31 4.16 -19.66
N LEU A 25 -9.71 3.46 -18.69
CA LEU A 25 -9.13 2.12 -18.91
C LEU A 25 -10.18 1.04 -19.27
N VAL A 26 -11.44 1.24 -18.90
CA VAL A 26 -12.53 0.30 -19.25
C VAL A 26 -13.34 0.74 -20.49
N THR A 27 -12.90 1.81 -21.18
CA THR A 27 -13.49 2.28 -22.44
C THR A 27 -12.73 1.72 -23.65
N PRO A 28 -13.30 1.81 -24.88
CA PRO A 28 -12.60 1.41 -26.10
C PRO A 28 -11.49 2.39 -26.55
N LEU A 29 -11.17 3.41 -25.75
CA LEU A 29 -10.06 4.32 -26.03
C LEU A 29 -8.70 3.62 -25.91
N PRO A 30 -7.64 4.14 -26.57
CA PRO A 30 -6.29 3.60 -26.38
C PRO A 30 -5.88 3.57 -24.91
N LEU A 31 -5.39 2.44 -24.43
CA LEU A 31 -4.98 2.20 -23.04
C LEU A 31 -4.06 3.32 -22.51
N ALA A 32 -3.16 3.81 -23.37
CA ALA A 32 -2.23 4.88 -23.04
C ALA A 32 -2.92 6.16 -22.56
N VAL A 33 -4.13 6.47 -23.03
CA VAL A 33 -4.87 7.68 -22.61
C VAL A 33 -5.29 7.55 -21.15
N GLY A 34 -5.91 6.44 -20.78
CA GLY A 34 -6.30 6.16 -19.40
C GLY A 34 -5.10 6.12 -18.46
N LEU A 35 -4.01 5.44 -18.86
CA LEU A 35 -2.77 5.37 -18.09
C LEU A 35 -2.10 6.73 -17.91
N ALA A 36 -2.06 7.57 -18.95
CA ALA A 36 -1.48 8.91 -18.83
C ALA A 36 -2.26 9.76 -17.82
N VAL A 37 -3.59 9.74 -17.85
CA VAL A 37 -4.43 10.44 -16.88
C VAL A 37 -4.23 9.87 -15.47
N GLN A 38 -4.12 8.56 -15.34
CA GLN A 38 -3.80 7.89 -14.07
C GLN A 38 -2.46 8.37 -13.50
N CYS A 39 -1.41 8.41 -14.34
CA CYS A 39 -0.08 8.89 -13.93
C CYS A 39 -0.10 10.34 -13.47
N VAL A 40 -0.89 11.22 -14.10
CA VAL A 40 -1.09 12.60 -13.62
C VAL A 40 -1.68 12.60 -12.20
N GLY A 41 -2.71 11.82 -11.95
CA GLY A 41 -3.30 11.70 -10.61
C GLY A 41 -2.31 11.19 -9.56
N LEU A 42 -1.51 10.18 -9.91
CA LEU A 42 -0.47 9.62 -9.03
C LEU A 42 0.68 10.62 -8.79
N ALA A 43 1.07 11.40 -9.80
CA ALA A 43 2.06 12.46 -9.63
C ALA A 43 1.55 13.57 -8.69
N ILE A 44 0.27 13.93 -8.79
CA ILE A 44 -0.37 14.87 -7.85
C ILE A 44 -0.37 14.26 -6.44
N LEU A 45 -0.65 12.97 -6.27
CA LEU A 45 -0.60 12.29 -4.98
C LEU A 45 0.79 12.36 -4.35
N VAL A 46 1.84 12.08 -5.12
CA VAL A 46 3.24 12.23 -4.67
C VAL A 46 3.54 13.68 -4.25
N ALA A 47 3.06 14.66 -5.03
CA ALA A 47 3.22 16.08 -4.71
C ALA A 47 2.47 16.49 -3.43
N ILE A 48 1.28 15.92 -3.17
CA ILE A 48 0.53 16.12 -1.91
C ILE A 48 1.37 15.67 -0.72
N TYR A 49 1.89 14.46 -0.75
CA TYR A 49 2.75 13.95 0.33
C TYR A 49 4.01 14.79 0.53
N ALA A 50 4.66 15.23 -0.55
CA ALA A 50 5.80 16.14 -0.48
C ALA A 50 5.44 17.50 0.13
N ALA A 51 4.27 18.05 -0.20
CA ALA A 51 3.78 19.32 0.37
C ALA A 51 3.46 19.20 1.87
N VAL A 52 2.86 18.06 2.29
CA VAL A 52 2.59 17.78 3.70
C VAL A 52 3.90 17.56 4.46
N TRP A 53 4.87 16.85 3.87
CA TRP A 53 6.20 16.66 4.47
C TRP A 53 6.89 17.96 4.84
N ARG A 54 6.82 18.97 3.98
CA ARG A 54 7.42 20.31 4.25
C ARG A 54 6.81 21.01 5.44
N ARG A 55 5.61 20.62 5.87
CA ARG A 55 4.90 21.25 7.00
C ARG A 55 5.01 20.44 8.29
N ALA A 56 4.99 19.13 8.19
CA ALA A 56 5.00 18.21 9.32
C ALA A 56 5.66 16.88 8.93
N ALA A 57 6.99 16.86 8.96
CA ALA A 57 7.75 15.65 8.65
C ALA A 57 7.53 14.58 9.72
N SER A 58 7.19 13.36 9.28
CA SER A 58 7.04 12.18 10.13
C SER A 58 7.49 10.92 9.43
N THR A 59 7.96 9.93 10.17
CA THR A 59 8.34 8.62 9.61
C THR A 59 7.17 7.96 8.87
N ALA A 60 5.97 8.03 9.41
CA ALA A 60 4.77 7.49 8.78
C ALA A 60 4.50 8.15 7.42
N LEU A 61 4.62 9.47 7.34
CA LEU A 61 4.45 10.21 6.10
C LEU A 61 5.52 9.86 5.05
N ALA A 62 6.78 9.62 5.48
CA ALA A 62 7.84 9.17 4.57
C ALA A 62 7.50 7.81 3.95
N ILE A 63 6.99 6.88 4.76
CA ILE A 63 6.58 5.55 4.30
C ILE A 63 5.42 5.65 3.29
N GLN A 64 4.41 6.47 3.58
CA GLN A 64 3.27 6.68 2.66
C GLN A 64 3.70 7.38 1.37
N TRP A 65 4.61 8.36 1.45
CA TRP A 65 5.18 9.00 0.28
C TRP A 65 5.92 7.99 -0.62
N LEU A 66 6.71 7.11 -0.01
CA LEU A 66 7.40 6.02 -0.72
C LEU A 66 6.40 5.08 -1.41
N GLY A 67 5.29 4.74 -0.74
CA GLY A 67 4.18 3.99 -1.35
C GLY A 67 3.58 4.71 -2.56
N ALA A 68 3.24 5.99 -2.44
CA ALA A 68 2.71 6.79 -3.55
C ALA A 68 3.70 6.87 -4.73
N PHE A 69 5.00 6.95 -4.43
CA PHE A 69 6.05 6.92 -5.45
C PHE A 69 6.09 5.59 -6.20
N LEU A 70 5.95 4.46 -5.50
CA LEU A 70 5.85 3.13 -6.14
C LEU A 70 4.61 3.04 -7.05
N ALA A 71 3.47 3.60 -6.66
CA ALA A 71 2.28 3.64 -7.52
C ALA A 71 2.55 4.42 -8.81
N LEU A 72 3.21 5.57 -8.72
CA LEU A 72 3.60 6.35 -9.90
C LEU A 72 4.57 5.56 -10.78
N CYS A 73 5.57 4.91 -10.20
CA CYS A 73 6.48 4.04 -10.96
C CYS A 73 5.72 2.92 -11.68
N ALA A 74 4.77 2.25 -11.00
CA ALA A 74 3.93 1.23 -11.62
C ALA A 74 3.13 1.77 -12.80
N GLY A 75 2.51 2.95 -12.66
CA GLY A 75 1.77 3.61 -13.74
C GLY A 75 2.66 3.94 -14.95
N LEU A 76 3.85 4.48 -14.72
CA LEU A 76 4.82 4.80 -15.77
C LEU A 76 5.36 3.55 -16.47
N LEU A 77 5.65 2.49 -15.71
CA LEU A 77 6.08 1.20 -16.25
C LEU A 77 4.98 0.57 -17.12
N TRP A 78 3.73 0.66 -16.67
CA TRP A 78 2.60 0.17 -17.46
C TRP A 78 2.38 0.98 -18.73
N LEU A 79 2.52 2.31 -18.65
CA LEU A 79 2.49 3.19 -19.82
C LEU A 79 3.63 2.84 -20.81
N ALA A 80 4.80 2.42 -20.31
CA ALA A 80 5.91 1.89 -21.10
C ALA A 80 5.72 0.42 -21.54
N GLN A 81 4.49 -0.12 -21.41
CA GLN A 81 4.10 -1.46 -21.85
C GLN A 81 4.81 -2.62 -21.10
N VAL A 82 5.29 -2.38 -19.88
CA VAL A 82 5.79 -3.46 -19.01
C VAL A 82 4.61 -4.36 -18.63
N PRO A 83 4.73 -5.69 -18.73
CA PRO A 83 3.67 -6.64 -18.38
C PRO A 83 3.21 -6.48 -16.92
N THR A 84 1.90 -6.58 -16.69
CA THR A 84 1.28 -6.36 -15.36
C THR A 84 1.86 -7.27 -14.27
N GLY A 85 2.17 -8.51 -14.60
CA GLY A 85 2.80 -9.44 -13.66
C GLY A 85 4.17 -8.97 -13.17
N ALA A 86 4.98 -8.35 -14.04
CA ALA A 86 6.29 -7.81 -13.68
C ALA A 86 6.21 -6.52 -12.85
N LEU A 87 5.17 -5.69 -13.06
CA LEU A 87 4.99 -4.45 -12.30
C LEU A 87 4.19 -4.65 -11.00
N PHE A 88 3.59 -5.83 -10.79
CA PHE A 88 2.72 -6.08 -9.64
C PHE A 88 3.42 -5.88 -8.28
N PRO A 89 4.72 -6.17 -8.08
CA PRO A 89 5.43 -5.81 -6.86
C PRO A 89 5.38 -4.31 -6.51
N PHE A 90 5.37 -3.42 -7.50
CA PHE A 90 5.22 -1.97 -7.27
C PHE A 90 3.81 -1.61 -6.78
N LEU A 91 2.76 -2.21 -7.36
CA LEU A 91 1.37 -2.02 -6.93
C LEU A 91 1.15 -2.57 -5.52
N ALA A 92 1.67 -3.76 -5.25
CA ALA A 92 1.63 -4.37 -3.92
C ALA A 92 2.38 -3.49 -2.90
N GLY A 93 3.59 -3.05 -3.24
CA GLY A 93 4.39 -2.13 -2.42
C GLY A 93 3.65 -0.83 -2.10
N PHE A 94 2.97 -0.22 -3.09
CA PHE A 94 2.12 0.94 -2.85
C PHE A 94 1.06 0.68 -1.77
N LEU A 95 0.26 -0.37 -1.93
CA LEU A 95 -0.81 -0.70 -0.98
C LEU A 95 -0.24 -0.98 0.42
N VAL A 96 0.80 -1.80 0.49
CA VAL A 96 1.42 -2.21 1.75
C VAL A 96 2.03 -1.02 2.48
N LEU A 97 2.79 -0.16 1.80
CA LEU A 97 3.45 0.98 2.43
C LEU A 97 2.46 2.08 2.84
N THR A 98 1.43 2.32 2.03
CA THR A 98 0.37 3.27 2.40
C THR A 98 -0.31 2.83 3.70
N ILE A 99 -0.72 1.57 3.78
CA ILE A 99 -1.38 0.99 4.95
C ILE A 99 -0.40 0.93 6.14
N ALA A 100 0.84 0.46 5.95
CA ALA A 100 1.82 0.38 7.01
C ALA A 100 2.16 1.75 7.62
N GLY A 101 2.22 2.81 6.79
CA GLY A 101 2.39 4.18 7.26
C GLY A 101 1.22 4.65 8.13
N GLU A 102 -0.02 4.37 7.73
CA GLU A 102 -1.22 4.66 8.54
C GLU A 102 -1.23 3.87 9.84
N ARG A 103 -0.86 2.59 9.79
CA ARG A 103 -0.76 1.76 10.99
C ARG A 103 0.31 2.26 11.97
N LEU A 104 1.43 2.81 11.46
CA LEU A 104 2.44 3.44 12.31
C LEU A 104 1.89 4.68 13.03
N GLU A 105 1.12 5.54 12.36
CA GLU A 105 0.48 6.70 12.99
C GLU A 105 -0.46 6.26 14.13
N LEU A 106 -1.26 5.23 13.91
CA LEU A 106 -2.18 4.71 14.93
C LEU A 106 -1.45 3.96 16.06
N ALA A 107 -0.32 3.32 15.76
CA ALA A 107 0.49 2.64 16.77
C ALA A 107 1.09 3.62 17.81
N HIS A 108 1.25 4.91 17.47
CA HIS A 108 1.70 5.92 18.44
C HIS A 108 0.81 6.02 19.68
N VAL A 109 -0.47 5.69 19.58
CA VAL A 109 -1.39 5.60 20.73
C VAL A 109 -0.94 4.53 21.73
N ALA A 110 -0.29 3.47 21.26
CA ALA A 110 0.24 2.39 22.09
C ALA A 110 1.67 2.63 22.58
N SER A 111 2.26 3.82 22.30
CA SER A 111 3.62 4.22 22.66
C SER A 111 4.68 3.15 22.32
N PRO A 112 4.90 2.82 21.05
CA PRO A 112 5.89 1.83 20.64
C PRO A 112 7.31 2.30 21.04
N PRO A 113 8.24 1.38 21.24
CA PRO A 113 9.62 1.75 21.60
C PRO A 113 10.26 2.63 20.52
N PRO A 114 11.22 3.51 20.88
CA PRO A 114 11.80 4.52 19.98
C PRO A 114 12.39 3.98 18.66
N GLY A 115 12.78 2.70 18.63
CA GLY A 115 13.33 2.03 17.44
C GLY A 115 12.28 1.49 16.46
N ALA A 116 11.01 1.34 16.88
CA ALA A 116 9.97 0.68 16.07
C ALA A 116 9.69 1.43 14.76
N ALA A 117 9.56 2.76 14.82
CA ALA A 117 9.33 3.57 13.63
C ALA A 117 10.50 3.50 12.63
N ARG A 118 11.74 3.51 13.16
CA ARG A 118 12.96 3.35 12.34
C ARG A 118 13.00 1.98 11.65
N ALA A 119 12.68 0.92 12.40
CA ALA A 119 12.65 -0.44 11.86
C ALA A 119 11.65 -0.53 10.70
N LEU A 120 10.43 0.03 10.85
CA LEU A 120 9.45 0.04 9.77
C LEU A 120 9.94 0.86 8.57
N LEU A 121 10.60 2.00 8.78
CA LEU A 121 11.16 2.79 7.67
C LEU A 121 12.21 1.98 6.89
N VAL A 122 13.11 1.28 7.57
CA VAL A 122 14.12 0.41 6.93
C VAL A 122 13.43 -0.70 6.13
N ILE A 123 12.43 -1.37 6.71
CA ILE A 123 11.64 -2.39 6.02
C ILE A 123 10.94 -1.78 4.79
N SER A 124 10.38 -0.57 4.90
CA SER A 124 9.69 0.10 3.80
C SER A 124 10.64 0.46 2.65
N VAL A 125 11.85 0.90 2.98
CA VAL A 125 12.90 1.11 1.97
C VAL A 125 13.30 -0.21 1.31
N ALA A 126 13.40 -1.30 2.08
CA ALA A 126 13.67 -2.63 1.53
C ALA A 126 12.53 -3.07 0.58
N VAL A 127 11.24 -2.87 0.93
CA VAL A 127 10.10 -3.13 0.03
C VAL A 127 10.26 -2.37 -1.28
N ALA A 128 10.60 -1.09 -1.25
CA ALA A 128 10.76 -0.28 -2.45
C ALA A 128 11.95 -0.72 -3.32
N LEU A 129 13.09 -0.99 -2.70
CA LEU A 129 14.29 -1.45 -3.42
C LEU A 129 14.09 -2.85 -4.02
N THR A 130 13.44 -3.74 -3.30
CA THR A 130 13.18 -5.11 -3.78
C THR A 130 12.09 -5.14 -4.84
N SER A 131 11.12 -4.18 -4.86
CA SER A 131 10.21 -4.00 -5.99
C SER A 131 10.99 -3.67 -7.28
N ALA A 132 11.96 -2.76 -7.20
CA ALA A 132 12.82 -2.45 -8.34
C ALA A 132 13.75 -3.62 -8.70
N ALA A 133 14.30 -4.32 -7.71
CA ALA A 133 15.11 -5.51 -7.94
C ALA A 133 14.31 -6.63 -8.61
N ALA A 134 13.04 -6.82 -8.29
CA ALA A 134 12.16 -7.80 -8.92
C ALA A 134 11.97 -7.55 -10.43
N LEU A 135 12.05 -6.29 -10.86
CA LEU A 135 11.99 -5.94 -12.28
C LEU A 135 13.33 -6.23 -12.99
N LEU A 136 14.46 -5.95 -12.33
CA LEU A 136 15.81 -6.06 -12.92
C LEU A 136 16.37 -7.49 -12.83
N TRP A 137 16.10 -8.18 -11.76
CA TRP A 137 16.54 -9.55 -11.44
C TRP A 137 15.34 -10.34 -10.92
N PRO A 138 14.48 -10.87 -11.82
CA PRO A 138 13.16 -11.41 -11.44
C PRO A 138 13.21 -12.41 -10.28
N THR A 139 14.04 -13.44 -10.33
CA THR A 139 14.05 -14.48 -9.28
C THR A 139 14.54 -13.92 -7.93
N PRO A 140 15.81 -13.47 -7.77
CA PRO A 140 16.26 -13.02 -6.45
C PRO A 140 15.53 -11.75 -5.97
N GLY A 141 15.15 -10.86 -6.89
CA GLY A 141 14.43 -9.65 -6.53
C GLY A 141 13.04 -9.94 -5.97
N THR A 142 12.32 -10.87 -6.57
CA THR A 142 10.98 -11.26 -6.12
C THR A 142 11.03 -12.03 -4.80
N GLU A 143 12.00 -12.90 -4.62
CA GLU A 143 12.22 -13.62 -3.35
C GLU A 143 12.52 -12.62 -2.21
N LEU A 144 13.40 -11.64 -2.46
CA LEU A 144 13.71 -10.57 -1.49
C LEU A 144 12.49 -9.68 -1.24
N PHE A 145 11.66 -9.42 -2.27
CA PHE A 145 10.41 -8.70 -2.10
C PHE A 145 9.45 -9.46 -1.17
N GLY A 146 9.27 -10.77 -1.39
CA GLY A 146 8.50 -11.65 -0.50
C GLY A 146 9.00 -11.61 0.95
N ALA A 147 10.32 -11.69 1.15
CA ALA A 147 10.94 -11.57 2.48
C ALA A 147 10.66 -10.20 3.13
N SER A 148 10.70 -9.11 2.35
CA SER A 148 10.41 -7.76 2.86
C SER A 148 8.95 -7.58 3.26
N LEU A 149 8.00 -8.22 2.56
CA LEU A 149 6.59 -8.27 2.97
C LEU A 149 6.41 -9.05 4.27
N LEU A 150 7.08 -10.17 4.44
CA LEU A 150 7.04 -10.95 5.69
C LEU A 150 7.63 -10.15 6.86
N ALA A 151 8.72 -9.41 6.63
CA ALA A 151 9.26 -8.49 7.63
C ALA A 151 8.23 -7.41 8.04
N THR A 152 7.46 -6.89 7.06
CA THR A 152 6.36 -5.95 7.34
C THR A 152 5.26 -6.60 8.20
N VAL A 153 4.87 -7.84 7.88
CA VAL A 153 3.88 -8.61 8.68
C VAL A 153 4.39 -8.80 10.11
N LEU A 154 5.64 -9.22 10.29
CA LEU A 154 6.23 -9.42 11.62
C LEU A 154 6.25 -8.12 12.43
N TRP A 155 6.58 -6.99 11.78
CA TRP A 155 6.53 -5.68 12.42
C TRP A 155 5.09 -5.33 12.87
N LEU A 156 4.10 -5.51 11.98
CA LEU A 156 2.69 -5.26 12.29
C LEU A 156 2.21 -6.16 13.43
N LEU A 157 2.46 -7.45 13.39
CA LEU A 157 2.10 -8.38 14.47
C LEU A 157 2.74 -7.99 15.82
N ARG A 158 3.92 -7.39 15.80
CA ARG A 158 4.64 -7.00 17.03
C ARG A 158 4.16 -5.69 17.62
N TYR A 159 3.79 -4.71 16.80
CA TYR A 159 3.58 -3.33 17.24
C TYR A 159 2.18 -2.79 16.99
N ASP A 160 1.36 -3.44 16.14
CA ASP A 160 0.00 -2.99 15.88
C ASP A 160 -0.93 -3.24 17.06
N VAL A 161 -1.85 -2.30 17.27
CA VAL A 161 -2.86 -2.35 18.33
C VAL A 161 -3.81 -3.55 18.16
N ALA A 162 -4.01 -4.06 16.95
CA ALA A 162 -4.89 -5.16 16.63
C ALA A 162 -4.61 -6.41 17.49
N THR A 163 -3.33 -6.70 17.77
CA THR A 163 -2.92 -7.86 18.59
C THR A 163 -3.41 -7.79 20.05
N ARG A 164 -3.72 -6.58 20.53
CA ARG A 164 -4.28 -6.34 21.86
C ARG A 164 -5.80 -6.24 21.81
N THR A 165 -6.34 -5.50 20.84
CA THR A 165 -7.77 -5.22 20.71
C THR A 165 -8.58 -6.43 20.23
N ILE A 166 -7.94 -7.50 19.76
CA ILE A 166 -8.60 -8.78 19.46
C ILE A 166 -9.31 -9.39 20.68
N ARG A 167 -8.86 -9.06 21.88
CA ARG A 167 -9.46 -9.51 23.15
C ARG A 167 -10.62 -8.64 23.64
N SER A 168 -10.89 -7.52 22.96
CA SER A 168 -12.01 -6.63 23.25
C SER A 168 -13.33 -7.23 22.75
N ILE A 169 -14.44 -6.54 22.98
CA ILE A 169 -15.77 -6.88 22.47
C ILE A 169 -16.27 -5.81 21.51
N GLY A 170 -17.26 -6.16 20.67
CA GLY A 170 -17.89 -5.22 19.75
C GLY A 170 -16.96 -4.74 18.62
N LEU A 171 -17.07 -3.46 18.26
CA LEU A 171 -16.37 -2.86 17.12
C LEU A 171 -14.84 -2.98 17.20
N PRO A 172 -14.15 -2.74 18.33
CA PRO A 172 -12.70 -2.90 18.41
C PRO A 172 -12.23 -4.33 18.08
N ARG A 173 -12.98 -5.36 18.50
CA ARG A 173 -12.68 -6.75 18.13
C ARG A 173 -12.91 -7.00 16.66
N TYR A 174 -14.02 -6.52 16.08
CA TYR A 174 -14.28 -6.64 14.64
C TYR A 174 -13.14 -6.04 13.81
N THR A 175 -12.73 -4.81 14.15
CA THR A 175 -11.59 -4.15 13.50
C THR A 175 -10.32 -4.98 13.62
N ALA A 176 -10.00 -5.47 14.83
CA ALA A 176 -8.81 -6.29 15.06
C ALA A 176 -8.80 -7.59 14.27
N VAL A 177 -9.94 -8.30 14.18
CA VAL A 177 -10.07 -9.53 13.38
C VAL A 177 -9.74 -9.25 11.92
N ASN A 178 -10.34 -8.20 11.35
CA ASN A 178 -10.08 -7.85 9.94
C ASN A 178 -8.61 -7.46 9.72
N LEU A 179 -8.00 -6.67 10.63
CA LEU A 179 -6.59 -6.31 10.53
C LEU A 179 -5.67 -7.54 10.55
N LEU A 180 -5.89 -8.46 11.48
CA LEU A 180 -5.11 -9.70 11.59
C LEU A 180 -5.33 -10.63 10.40
N LEU A 181 -6.55 -10.70 9.87
CA LEU A 181 -6.86 -11.45 8.66
C LEU A 181 -6.12 -10.86 7.45
N GLY A 182 -6.09 -9.53 7.32
CA GLY A 182 -5.30 -8.85 6.29
C GLY A 182 -3.81 -9.16 6.41
N MET A 183 -3.24 -9.15 7.62
CA MET A 183 -1.84 -9.52 7.84
C MET A 183 -1.57 -11.00 7.45
N ALA A 184 -2.50 -11.91 7.71
CA ALA A 184 -2.39 -13.30 7.29
C ALA A 184 -2.36 -13.42 5.75
N TRP A 185 -3.21 -12.70 5.03
CA TRP A 185 -3.20 -12.67 3.57
C TRP A 185 -1.93 -12.03 3.00
N LEU A 186 -1.41 -10.98 3.64
CA LEU A 186 -0.12 -10.41 3.26
C LEU A 186 1.02 -11.41 3.45
N ALA A 187 0.96 -12.24 4.51
CA ALA A 187 1.92 -13.33 4.72
C ALA A 187 1.81 -14.39 3.62
N VAL A 188 0.60 -14.76 3.18
CA VAL A 188 0.40 -15.69 2.05
C VAL A 188 1.11 -15.17 0.80
N ALA A 189 0.90 -13.90 0.42
CA ALA A 189 1.58 -13.31 -0.72
C ALA A 189 3.11 -13.31 -0.55
N GLY A 190 3.60 -12.91 0.64
CA GLY A 190 5.03 -12.90 0.94
C GLY A 190 5.68 -14.28 0.87
N ILE A 191 5.02 -15.31 1.40
CA ILE A 191 5.49 -16.71 1.33
C ILE A 191 5.50 -17.19 -0.13
N THR A 192 4.44 -16.92 -0.89
CA THR A 192 4.35 -17.32 -2.30
C THR A 192 5.53 -16.77 -3.10
N TRP A 193 5.81 -15.47 -3.00
CA TRP A 193 6.94 -14.87 -3.70
C TRP A 193 8.30 -15.34 -3.18
N LEU A 194 8.45 -15.56 -1.88
CA LEU A 194 9.71 -16.02 -1.29
C LEU A 194 10.05 -17.46 -1.72
N THR A 195 9.04 -18.33 -1.83
CA THR A 195 9.27 -19.76 -2.08
C THR A 195 9.14 -20.17 -3.54
N LEU A 196 8.31 -19.48 -4.31
CA LEU A 196 8.03 -19.80 -5.70
C LEU A 196 8.68 -18.81 -6.68
N GLY A 197 9.27 -17.72 -6.18
CA GLY A 197 9.86 -16.67 -7.00
C GLY A 197 8.84 -15.90 -7.85
N PRO A 198 9.21 -15.42 -9.05
CA PRO A 198 8.34 -14.61 -9.91
C PRO A 198 7.08 -15.35 -10.31
N GLN A 199 5.95 -14.67 -10.20
CA GLN A 199 4.63 -15.15 -10.62
C GLN A 199 4.06 -14.17 -11.67
N PRO A 200 4.49 -14.24 -12.94
CA PRO A 200 4.05 -13.30 -13.98
C PRO A 200 2.63 -13.58 -14.49
N ASP A 201 2.17 -14.82 -14.36
CA ASP A 201 0.88 -15.33 -14.81
C ASP A 201 0.50 -16.63 -14.08
N GLY A 202 -0.64 -17.20 -14.44
CA GLY A 202 -1.13 -18.49 -13.94
C GLY A 202 -1.56 -18.49 -12.48
N PRO A 203 -1.71 -19.70 -11.87
CA PRO A 203 -2.28 -19.83 -10.52
C PRO A 203 -1.50 -19.09 -9.43
N GLY A 204 -0.18 -19.02 -9.54
CA GLY A 204 0.66 -18.30 -8.58
C GLY A 204 0.43 -16.78 -8.64
N TYR A 205 0.26 -16.23 -9.84
CA TYR A 205 -0.16 -14.84 -10.04
C TYR A 205 -1.52 -14.57 -9.39
N ASP A 206 -2.49 -15.43 -9.63
CA ASP A 206 -3.82 -15.32 -9.04
C ASP A 206 -3.76 -15.33 -7.51
N VAL A 207 -2.94 -16.21 -6.93
CA VAL A 207 -2.73 -16.25 -5.47
C VAL A 207 -2.24 -14.91 -4.95
N VAL A 208 -1.18 -14.33 -5.52
CA VAL A 208 -0.60 -13.08 -4.99
C VAL A 208 -1.52 -11.87 -5.23
N VAL A 209 -2.20 -11.81 -6.38
CA VAL A 209 -3.15 -10.73 -6.68
C VAL A 209 -4.35 -10.76 -5.73
N HIS A 210 -4.95 -11.94 -5.51
CA HIS A 210 -6.08 -12.07 -4.60
C HIS A 210 -5.65 -11.90 -3.13
N ALA A 211 -4.50 -12.41 -2.73
CA ALA A 211 -3.99 -12.24 -1.37
C ALA A 211 -3.74 -10.75 -1.05
N ILE A 212 -3.17 -9.98 -1.98
CA ILE A 212 -2.94 -8.54 -1.77
C ILE A 212 -4.25 -7.73 -1.95
N GLY A 213 -4.97 -7.92 -3.05
CA GLY A 213 -6.13 -7.10 -3.40
C GLY A 213 -7.35 -7.41 -2.54
N LEU A 214 -7.81 -8.67 -2.57
CA LEU A 214 -9.01 -9.09 -1.83
C LEU A 214 -8.70 -9.47 -0.38
N GLY A 215 -7.59 -10.16 -0.15
CA GLY A 215 -7.22 -10.56 1.20
C GLY A 215 -6.76 -9.37 2.05
N PHE A 216 -5.60 -8.81 1.75
CA PHE A 216 -5.00 -7.76 2.56
C PHE A 216 -5.76 -6.42 2.46
N ALA A 217 -5.89 -5.85 1.26
CA ALA A 217 -6.46 -4.51 1.09
C ALA A 217 -7.93 -4.45 1.52
N MET A 218 -8.78 -5.41 1.10
CA MET A 218 -10.19 -5.40 1.49
C MET A 218 -10.39 -5.65 2.99
N SER A 219 -9.57 -6.49 3.61
CA SER A 219 -9.60 -6.66 5.07
C SER A 219 -9.28 -5.35 5.80
N MET A 220 -8.32 -4.55 5.28
CA MET A 220 -8.01 -3.23 5.83
C MET A 220 -9.17 -2.23 5.62
N VAL A 221 -9.83 -2.26 4.46
CA VAL A 221 -11.03 -1.45 4.19
C VAL A 221 -12.15 -1.83 5.16
N LEU A 222 -12.44 -3.11 5.33
CA LEU A 222 -13.48 -3.60 6.27
C LEU A 222 -13.17 -3.23 7.71
N ALA A 223 -11.91 -3.22 8.11
CA ALA A 223 -11.50 -2.80 9.45
C ALA A 223 -11.80 -1.32 9.71
N HIS A 224 -11.69 -0.46 8.69
CA HIS A 224 -11.82 1.00 8.83
C HIS A 224 -13.22 1.52 8.47
N ALA A 225 -13.94 0.87 7.57
CA ALA A 225 -15.24 1.33 7.07
C ALA A 225 -16.25 1.65 8.19
N PRO A 226 -16.44 0.82 9.24
CA PRO A 226 -17.39 1.12 10.30
C PRO A 226 -17.03 2.33 11.16
N ILE A 227 -15.78 2.78 11.11
CA ILE A 227 -15.29 3.96 11.84
C ILE A 227 -15.42 5.22 10.96
N ILE A 228 -15.05 5.10 9.69
CA ILE A 228 -14.97 6.23 8.75
C ILE A 228 -16.35 6.62 8.23
N LEU A 229 -17.19 5.64 7.83
CA LEU A 229 -18.49 5.91 7.23
C LEU A 229 -19.41 6.76 8.13
N PRO A 230 -19.60 6.47 9.44
CA PRO A 230 -20.40 7.32 10.29
C PRO A 230 -19.82 8.74 10.42
N ALA A 231 -18.50 8.89 10.48
CA ALA A 231 -17.84 10.19 10.60
C ALA A 231 -17.93 11.06 9.34
N VAL A 232 -18.22 10.46 8.19
CA VAL A 232 -18.39 11.18 6.89
C VAL A 232 -19.85 11.48 6.60
N LEU A 233 -20.78 10.66 7.10
CA LEU A 233 -22.23 10.75 6.80
C LEU A 233 -23.00 11.60 7.82
N ILE A 234 -22.41 11.96 8.96
CA ILE A 234 -22.97 12.81 10.02
C ILE A 234 -22.30 14.19 9.98
#